data_fa68927c4ff4061b46603bc71307e5b3
#
_entry.id   fa68927c4ff4061b46603bc71307e5b3
#
_cell.length_a   1.000
_cell.length_b   1.000
_cell.length_c   1.000
_cell.angle_alpha   90.00
_cell.angle_beta   90.00
_cell.angle_gamma   90.00
#
_symmetry.space_group_name_H-M   'P 1'
#
loop_
_entity.id
_entity.type
_entity.pdbx_description
1 polymer ?
#
loop_
_entity_poly.entity_id
_entity_poly.type
_entity_poly.pdbx_seq_one_letter_code
_entity_poly.pdbx_strand_id
1 'polypeptide(L)'
;MVDLTVADEPVALMQPTAVASLPGERALRGGTRYEVKLDGWRARAAVRTGGRVDLRSRRGTPLASRFADLVAAMAGLPEGLVLDGEVVAATSAGALDFLALQRTARARAAAGLTVLYVAFDVLAGPGGIDVRRRPLDDRVAILGEVLAPDPLGRVQGVAATLDHATALGWMGALPEGMEGCVAKARASRYDPRDRRSWQKVRVADTVDLPLVGVVGPATRPRHLVVRRDGRLRLTSPQLTGPQARSVADALVGRVGGTRHDDDLGVTVREVAEGLIAEVRAVSGRHQVLRFTRLRPDL
;
A
#
# COMPACT_ATOMS: atom_id res chain seq x y z
N MET A 1 36.36 13.27 0.35
CA MET A 1 35.27 12.57 1.10
C MET A 1 34.02 12.78 0.27
N VAL A 2 33.47 11.72 -0.33
CA VAL A 2 32.18 11.83 -1.01
C VAL A 2 31.17 11.98 0.11
N ASP A 3 30.55 13.16 0.19
CA ASP A 3 29.46 13.41 1.14
C ASP A 3 28.32 12.49 0.74
N LEU A 4 28.10 11.42 1.51
CA LEU A 4 27.00 10.48 1.27
C LEU A 4 25.71 11.25 1.50
N THR A 5 25.02 11.53 0.41
CA THR A 5 23.71 12.19 0.49
C THR A 5 22.66 11.21 0.99
N VAL A 6 21.54 11.71 1.53
CA VAL A 6 20.38 10.88 1.94
C VAL A 6 19.93 9.95 0.80
N ALA A 7 20.21 10.31 -0.47
CA ALA A 7 19.94 9.49 -1.63
C ALA A 7 20.78 8.21 -1.69
N ASP A 8 21.97 8.19 -1.13
CA ASP A 8 22.93 7.09 -1.21
C ASP A 8 22.83 6.14 -0.03
N GLU A 9 22.21 6.57 1.07
CA GLU A 9 22.05 5.75 2.27
C GLU A 9 20.84 4.79 2.18
N PRO A 10 20.97 3.57 2.74
CA PRO A 10 19.80 2.75 3.04
C PRO A 10 18.98 3.44 4.14
N VAL A 11 17.87 4.09 3.77
CA VAL A 11 17.04 4.81 4.74
C VAL A 11 15.92 3.88 5.22
N ALA A 12 15.87 3.63 6.52
CA ALA A 12 14.72 3.01 7.16
C ALA A 12 13.51 3.97 7.06
N LEU A 13 12.36 3.45 6.67
CA LEU A 13 11.13 4.25 6.53
C LEU A 13 10.30 4.24 7.82
N MET A 14 9.73 5.39 8.19
CA MET A 14 8.80 5.49 9.31
C MET A 14 7.61 4.54 9.13
N GLN A 15 7.13 3.95 10.21
CA GLN A 15 5.97 3.05 10.17
C GLN A 15 4.88 3.51 11.12
N PRO A 16 3.64 3.71 10.62
CA PRO A 16 2.53 4.10 11.46
C PRO A 16 2.10 2.95 12.38
N THR A 17 1.86 3.27 13.65
CA THR A 17 1.29 2.35 14.64
C THR A 17 -0.22 2.24 14.44
N ALA A 18 -0.76 1.03 14.51
CA ALA A 18 -2.21 0.82 14.43
C ALA A 18 -2.88 1.31 15.72
N VAL A 19 -3.98 2.06 15.55
CA VAL A 19 -4.82 2.55 16.66
C VAL A 19 -6.30 2.25 16.35
N ALA A 20 -7.12 2.15 17.40
CA ALA A 20 -8.51 1.75 17.28
C ALA A 20 -9.40 2.86 16.67
N SER A 21 -9.06 4.12 16.92
CA SER A 21 -9.83 5.27 16.44
C SER A 21 -8.91 6.38 15.94
N LEU A 22 -9.43 7.22 15.06
CA LEU A 22 -8.71 8.36 14.54
C LEU A 22 -8.48 9.39 15.66
N PRO A 23 -7.21 9.79 15.93
CA PRO A 23 -6.93 10.79 16.95
C PRO A 23 -7.54 12.15 16.57
N GLY A 24 -8.00 12.92 17.55
CA GLY A 24 -8.53 14.26 17.33
C GLY A 24 -7.47 15.26 16.84
N GLU A 25 -7.93 16.42 16.40
CA GLU A 25 -7.08 17.45 15.74
C GLU A 25 -5.90 17.93 16.58
N ARG A 26 -6.05 17.95 17.90
CA ARG A 26 -5.00 18.37 18.87
C ARG A 26 -4.33 17.22 19.58
N ALA A 27 -4.63 15.97 19.23
CA ALA A 27 -4.16 14.81 19.97
C ALA A 27 -2.67 14.53 19.74
N LEU A 28 -2.13 14.90 18.60
CA LEU A 28 -0.73 14.67 18.26
C LEU A 28 0.08 15.99 18.41
N ARG A 29 1.39 15.83 18.60
CA ARG A 29 2.30 16.97 18.81
C ARG A 29 2.27 17.95 17.64
N GLY A 30 1.94 19.20 17.92
CA GLY A 30 1.80 20.28 16.92
C GLY A 30 0.47 20.25 16.16
N GLY A 31 -0.47 19.39 16.57
CA GLY A 31 -1.73 19.10 15.88
C GLY A 31 -1.64 17.86 14.98
N THR A 32 -2.78 17.45 14.48
CA THR A 32 -2.91 16.24 13.66
C THR A 32 -3.14 16.60 12.20
N ARG A 33 -2.34 16.01 11.29
CA ARG A 33 -2.58 15.98 9.85
C ARG A 33 -3.10 14.60 9.50
N TYR A 34 -4.20 14.55 8.77
CA TYR A 34 -4.82 13.31 8.30
C TYR A 34 -4.53 13.12 6.82
N GLU A 35 -4.12 11.93 6.45
CA GLU A 35 -3.82 11.54 5.07
C GLU A 35 -4.58 10.28 4.71
N VAL A 36 -5.05 10.18 3.47
CA VAL A 36 -5.69 8.98 2.98
C VAL A 36 -4.66 7.84 2.99
N LYS A 37 -5.05 6.69 3.56
CA LYS A 37 -4.22 5.49 3.50
C LYS A 37 -4.53 4.72 2.23
N LEU A 38 -3.59 4.80 1.28
CA LEU A 38 -3.68 4.11 0.01
C LEU A 38 -3.27 2.63 0.15
N ASP A 39 -3.82 1.79 -0.72
CA ASP A 39 -3.42 0.40 -0.91
C ASP A 39 -2.52 0.28 -2.15
N GLY A 40 -1.23 0.15 -1.93
CA GLY A 40 -0.21 0.11 -2.98
C GLY A 40 1.09 -0.53 -2.53
N TRP A 41 2.17 -0.22 -3.21
CA TRP A 41 3.52 -0.63 -2.85
C TRP A 41 4.30 0.56 -2.33
N ARG A 42 4.56 0.60 -1.02
CA ARG A 42 5.38 1.65 -0.45
C ARG A 42 6.78 1.63 -1.05
N ALA A 43 7.21 2.80 -1.52
CA ALA A 43 8.49 2.96 -2.15
C ALA A 43 9.17 4.28 -1.76
N ARG A 44 10.49 4.21 -1.63
CA ARG A 44 11.36 5.37 -1.60
C ARG A 44 11.79 5.69 -3.03
N ALA A 45 11.68 6.95 -3.44
CA ALA A 45 12.19 7.45 -4.70
C ALA A 45 13.31 8.45 -4.43
N ALA A 46 14.46 8.30 -5.08
CA ALA A 46 15.59 9.24 -5.00
C ALA A 46 15.97 9.69 -6.40
N VAL A 47 15.96 11.00 -6.65
CA VAL A 47 16.41 11.60 -7.90
C VAL A 47 17.89 11.96 -7.76
N ARG A 48 18.72 11.26 -8.49
CA ARG A 48 20.17 11.41 -8.46
C ARG A 48 20.63 12.36 -9.57
N THR A 49 21.90 12.74 -9.52
CA THR A 49 22.55 13.53 -10.56
C THR A 49 22.32 12.96 -11.96
N GLY A 50 22.02 13.83 -12.91
CA GLY A 50 21.67 13.48 -14.29
C GLY A 50 20.27 12.89 -14.43
N GLY A 51 19.34 13.17 -13.50
CA GLY A 51 17.95 12.72 -13.56
C GLY A 51 17.77 11.22 -13.36
N ARG A 52 18.79 10.49 -12.90
CA ARG A 52 18.65 9.05 -12.60
C ARG A 52 17.78 8.86 -11.38
N VAL A 53 16.78 7.98 -11.48
CA VAL A 53 15.86 7.68 -10.39
C VAL A 53 16.15 6.31 -9.79
N ASP A 54 16.40 6.27 -8.48
CA ASP A 54 16.49 5.05 -7.68
C ASP A 54 15.15 4.84 -6.95
N LEU A 55 14.29 3.99 -7.51
CA LEU A 55 13.00 3.63 -6.93
C LEU A 55 13.13 2.27 -6.24
N ARG A 56 12.88 2.22 -4.93
CA ARG A 56 13.02 1.02 -4.12
C ARG A 56 11.81 0.77 -3.25
N SER A 57 11.41 -0.49 -3.11
CA SER A 57 10.40 -0.90 -2.15
C SER A 57 10.84 -0.62 -0.71
N ARG A 58 9.91 -0.71 0.22
CA ARG A 58 10.20 -0.61 1.68
C ARG A 58 11.33 -1.54 2.14
N ARG A 59 11.50 -2.70 1.52
CA ARG A 59 12.56 -3.68 1.82
C ARG A 59 13.85 -3.46 1.03
N GLY A 60 13.92 -2.41 0.22
CA GLY A 60 15.10 -2.10 -0.59
C GLY A 60 15.14 -2.78 -1.96
N THR A 61 14.13 -3.58 -2.34
CA THR A 61 14.04 -4.20 -3.66
C THR A 61 13.93 -3.13 -4.75
N PRO A 62 14.78 -3.16 -5.81
CA PRO A 62 14.66 -2.23 -6.93
C PRO A 62 13.33 -2.41 -7.66
N LEU A 63 12.66 -1.29 -7.97
CA LEU A 63 11.37 -1.25 -8.66
C LEU A 63 11.44 -0.55 -10.02
N ALA A 64 12.57 0.05 -10.36
CA ALA A 64 12.72 0.89 -11.56
C ALA A 64 12.38 0.16 -12.86
N SER A 65 12.81 -1.10 -13.03
CA SER A 65 12.51 -1.89 -14.23
C SER A 65 11.02 -2.26 -14.35
N ARG A 66 10.34 -2.41 -13.21
CA ARG A 66 8.91 -2.74 -13.19
C ARG A 66 8.01 -1.54 -13.50
N PHE A 67 8.48 -0.33 -13.16
CA PHE A 67 7.75 0.93 -13.30
C PHE A 67 8.58 1.97 -14.07
N ALA A 68 9.08 1.57 -15.24
CA ALA A 68 9.95 2.42 -16.06
C ALA A 68 9.27 3.73 -16.51
N ASP A 69 7.96 3.69 -16.75
CA ASP A 69 7.13 4.86 -17.08
C ASP A 69 7.03 5.85 -15.90
N LEU A 70 7.00 5.35 -14.67
CA LEU A 70 7.03 6.17 -13.47
C LEU A 70 8.44 6.76 -13.24
N VAL A 71 9.49 5.96 -13.45
CA VAL A 71 10.88 6.44 -13.38
C VAL A 71 11.12 7.57 -14.38
N ALA A 72 10.63 7.44 -15.60
CA ALA A 72 10.72 8.50 -16.61
C ALA A 72 10.02 9.80 -16.18
N ALA A 73 8.84 9.70 -15.56
CA ALA A 73 8.12 10.85 -15.03
C ALA A 73 8.85 11.53 -13.87
N MET A 74 9.55 10.76 -13.03
CA MET A 74 10.33 11.29 -11.90
C MET A 74 11.65 11.94 -12.32
N ALA A 75 12.20 11.61 -13.49
CA ALA A 75 13.50 12.12 -13.96
C ALA A 75 13.50 13.65 -14.15
N GLY A 76 12.33 14.27 -14.30
CA GLY A 76 12.16 15.73 -14.37
C GLY A 76 12.10 16.45 -13.01
N LEU A 77 12.05 15.70 -11.92
CA LEU A 77 12.04 16.30 -10.57
C LEU A 77 13.45 16.77 -10.18
N PRO A 78 13.56 17.72 -9.22
CA PRO A 78 14.85 18.26 -8.79
C PRO A 78 15.84 17.19 -8.33
N GLU A 79 17.09 17.32 -8.73
CA GLU A 79 18.17 16.44 -8.28
C GLU A 79 18.38 16.53 -6.76
N GLY A 80 18.78 15.41 -6.16
CA GLY A 80 18.97 15.28 -4.71
C GLY A 80 17.67 15.02 -3.93
N LEU A 81 16.50 15.15 -4.57
CA LEU A 81 15.22 14.91 -3.93
C LEU A 81 15.07 13.45 -3.51
N VAL A 82 14.63 13.23 -2.27
CA VAL A 82 14.29 11.88 -1.75
C VAL A 82 12.89 11.91 -1.15
N LEU A 83 12.01 11.10 -1.73
CA LEU A 83 10.60 11.00 -1.37
C LEU A 83 10.27 9.66 -0.70
N ASP A 84 9.31 9.69 0.21
CA ASP A 84 8.60 8.52 0.74
C ASP A 84 7.16 8.57 0.24
N GLY A 85 6.70 7.50 -0.38
CA GLY A 85 5.40 7.47 -1.01
C GLY A 85 4.89 6.06 -1.28
N GLU A 86 3.78 5.99 -1.98
CA GLU A 86 3.11 4.75 -2.38
C GLU A 86 3.02 4.69 -3.91
N VAL A 87 3.43 3.58 -4.50
CA VAL A 87 3.15 3.28 -5.91
C VAL A 87 1.76 2.68 -5.98
N VAL A 88 0.88 3.29 -6.76
CA VAL A 88 -0.50 2.83 -6.97
C VAL A 88 -0.80 2.69 -8.46
N ALA A 89 -1.76 1.86 -8.82
CA ALA A 89 -2.30 1.80 -10.17
C ALA A 89 -3.75 2.28 -10.14
N ALA A 90 -4.07 3.27 -10.96
CA ALA A 90 -5.38 3.91 -11.01
C ALA A 90 -6.05 3.73 -12.37
N THR A 91 -7.38 3.58 -12.37
CA THR A 91 -8.23 3.71 -13.57
C THR A 91 -8.38 5.19 -13.94
N SER A 92 -8.89 5.48 -15.13
CA SER A 92 -9.26 6.85 -15.55
C SER A 92 -10.32 7.49 -14.65
N ALA A 93 -11.12 6.70 -13.93
CA ALA A 93 -12.10 7.17 -12.95
C ALA A 93 -11.50 7.39 -11.55
N GLY A 94 -10.18 7.17 -11.37
CA GLY A 94 -9.49 7.37 -10.09
C GLY A 94 -9.60 6.19 -9.11
N ALA A 95 -10.28 5.10 -9.45
CA ALA A 95 -10.30 3.89 -8.62
C ALA A 95 -8.93 3.20 -8.66
N LEU A 96 -8.44 2.73 -7.50
CA LEU A 96 -7.16 2.06 -7.38
C LEU A 96 -7.29 0.55 -7.54
N ASP A 97 -6.39 -0.07 -8.31
CA ASP A 97 -6.28 -1.53 -8.48
C ASP A 97 -4.91 -2.01 -8.00
N PHE A 98 -4.85 -2.51 -6.75
CA PHE A 98 -3.62 -3.07 -6.19
C PHE A 98 -3.07 -4.23 -7.03
N LEU A 99 -3.94 -5.11 -7.52
CA LEU A 99 -3.53 -6.29 -8.29
C LEU A 99 -2.89 -5.91 -9.63
N ALA A 100 -3.22 -4.75 -10.16
CA ALA A 100 -2.60 -4.23 -11.37
C ALA A 100 -1.09 -3.97 -11.22
N LEU A 101 -0.61 -3.68 -10.01
CA LEU A 101 0.82 -3.49 -9.75
C LEU A 101 1.63 -4.76 -10.02
N GLN A 102 1.01 -5.93 -9.92
CA GLN A 102 1.65 -7.22 -10.22
C GLN A 102 1.72 -7.52 -11.72
N ARG A 103 0.91 -6.85 -12.54
CA ARG A 103 0.86 -7.05 -14.00
C ARG A 103 2.06 -6.42 -14.69
N THR A 104 2.35 -6.85 -15.91
CA THR A 104 3.34 -6.19 -16.78
C THR A 104 2.87 -4.79 -17.18
N ALA A 105 3.79 -3.91 -17.58
CA ALA A 105 3.46 -2.56 -18.05
C ALA A 105 2.49 -2.62 -19.27
N ARG A 106 2.72 -3.56 -20.20
CA ARG A 106 1.83 -3.77 -21.37
C ARG A 106 0.41 -4.16 -20.94
N ALA A 107 0.28 -5.06 -19.95
CA ALA A 107 -1.03 -5.50 -19.49
C ALA A 107 -1.79 -4.39 -18.73
N ARG A 108 -1.07 -3.53 -17.99
CA ARG A 108 -1.66 -2.34 -17.36
C ARG A 108 -2.15 -1.34 -18.40
N ALA A 109 -1.31 -1.03 -19.39
CA ALA A 109 -1.68 -0.12 -20.49
C ALA A 109 -2.90 -0.62 -21.27
N ALA A 110 -2.94 -1.92 -21.60
CA ALA A 110 -4.09 -2.54 -22.29
C ALA A 110 -5.39 -2.50 -21.45
N ALA A 111 -5.27 -2.43 -20.12
CA ALA A 111 -6.41 -2.28 -19.19
C ALA A 111 -6.76 -0.81 -18.89
N GLY A 112 -6.13 0.18 -19.53
CA GLY A 112 -6.36 1.61 -19.28
C GLY A 112 -5.90 2.06 -17.90
N LEU A 113 -4.93 1.36 -17.27
CA LEU A 113 -4.46 1.65 -15.94
C LEU A 113 -3.18 2.51 -15.99
N THR A 114 -3.16 3.56 -15.19
CA THR A 114 -2.01 4.44 -15.01
C THR A 114 -1.32 4.15 -13.68
N VAL A 115 0.00 4.00 -13.68
CA VAL A 115 0.78 3.91 -12.44
C VAL A 115 1.14 5.31 -11.99
N LEU A 116 0.88 5.59 -10.72
CA LEU A 116 1.18 6.84 -10.04
C LEU A 116 2.10 6.59 -8.85
N TYR A 117 2.90 7.59 -8.50
CA TYR A 117 3.60 7.66 -7.22
C TYR A 117 2.95 8.74 -6.37
N VAL A 118 2.38 8.37 -5.25
CA VAL A 118 1.73 9.29 -4.34
C VAL A 118 2.66 9.54 -3.15
N ALA A 119 3.33 10.68 -3.17
CA ALA A 119 4.27 11.08 -2.15
C ALA A 119 3.53 11.63 -0.92
N PHE A 120 4.00 11.25 0.27
CA PHE A 120 3.43 11.69 1.54
C PHE A 120 4.49 12.18 2.54
N ASP A 121 5.78 12.17 2.16
CA ASP A 121 6.86 12.78 2.92
C ASP A 121 8.11 13.04 2.04
N VAL A 122 8.97 13.95 2.52
CA VAL A 122 10.26 14.28 1.92
C VAL A 122 11.36 14.04 2.94
N LEU A 123 12.38 13.28 2.54
CA LEU A 123 13.55 12.98 3.37
C LEU A 123 14.73 13.89 3.05
N ALA A 124 14.91 14.20 1.76
CA ALA A 124 15.81 15.23 1.30
C ALA A 124 15.12 16.12 0.26
N GLY A 125 15.27 17.41 0.37
CA GLY A 125 14.78 18.42 -0.59
C GLY A 125 15.72 18.54 -1.81
N PRO A 126 15.39 19.49 -2.73
CA PRO A 126 16.25 19.82 -3.87
C PRO A 126 17.70 20.05 -3.43
N GLY A 127 18.66 19.59 -4.25
CA GLY A 127 20.08 19.64 -3.92
C GLY A 127 20.54 18.68 -2.85
N GLY A 128 19.71 17.71 -2.41
CA GLY A 128 20.06 16.69 -1.43
C GLY A 128 20.07 17.17 0.03
N ILE A 129 19.46 18.32 0.31
CA ILE A 129 19.40 18.89 1.66
C ILE A 129 18.56 17.98 2.57
N ASP A 130 19.18 17.38 3.60
CA ASP A 130 18.50 16.52 4.57
C ASP A 130 17.47 17.31 5.39
N VAL A 131 16.20 16.98 5.23
CA VAL A 131 15.08 17.64 5.92
C VAL A 131 14.41 16.76 6.96
N ARG A 132 14.90 15.57 7.21
CA ARG A 132 14.30 14.59 8.16
C ARG A 132 14.15 15.16 9.57
N ARG A 133 15.00 16.08 9.98
CA ARG A 133 14.93 16.73 11.30
C ARG A 133 13.94 17.88 11.38
N ARG A 134 13.43 18.37 10.24
CA ARG A 134 12.39 19.41 10.21
C ARG A 134 11.03 18.87 10.65
N PRO A 135 10.13 19.73 11.15
CA PRO A 135 8.72 19.37 11.36
C PRO A 135 8.07 18.81 10.10
N LEU A 136 7.04 17.97 10.25
CA LEU A 136 6.29 17.42 9.12
C LEU A 136 5.70 18.53 8.24
N ASP A 137 5.17 19.61 8.83
CA ASP A 137 4.59 20.72 8.06
C ASP A 137 5.60 21.35 7.10
N ASP A 138 6.86 21.54 7.53
CA ASP A 138 7.91 22.09 6.67
C ASP A 138 8.27 21.10 5.54
N ARG A 139 8.30 19.81 5.84
CA ARG A 139 8.58 18.79 4.82
C ARG A 139 7.47 18.69 3.78
N VAL A 140 6.22 18.80 4.22
CA VAL A 140 5.05 18.81 3.32
C VAL A 140 4.99 20.08 2.48
N ALA A 141 5.42 21.22 3.01
CA ALA A 141 5.54 22.45 2.22
C ALA A 141 6.55 22.28 1.07
N ILE A 142 7.73 21.70 1.35
CA ILE A 142 8.72 21.36 0.31
C ILE A 142 8.12 20.42 -0.74
N LEU A 143 7.35 19.40 -0.30
CA LEU A 143 6.67 18.48 -1.21
C LEU A 143 5.70 19.23 -2.14
N GLY A 144 4.91 20.14 -1.59
CA GLY A 144 3.98 20.98 -2.35
C GLY A 144 4.69 21.83 -3.41
N GLU A 145 5.79 22.49 -3.04
CA GLU A 145 6.59 23.29 -3.96
C GLU A 145 7.18 22.47 -5.10
N VAL A 146 7.72 21.28 -4.78
CA VAL A 146 8.34 20.38 -5.77
C VAL A 146 7.33 19.81 -6.76
N LEU A 147 6.09 19.56 -6.32
CA LEU A 147 5.04 18.98 -7.16
C LEU A 147 4.15 20.01 -7.85
N ALA A 148 4.22 21.29 -7.48
CA ALA A 148 3.41 22.36 -8.06
C ALA A 148 3.51 22.51 -9.58
N PRO A 149 4.70 22.27 -10.23
CA PRO A 149 4.83 22.39 -11.68
C PRO A 149 3.99 21.40 -12.48
N ASP A 150 3.69 20.21 -11.92
CA ASP A 150 2.86 19.19 -12.58
C ASP A 150 1.93 18.50 -11.56
N PRO A 151 0.89 19.19 -11.07
CA PRO A 151 0.03 18.66 -10.03
C PRO A 151 -0.86 17.49 -10.48
N LEU A 152 -1.03 17.31 -11.79
CA LEU A 152 -1.77 16.20 -12.41
C LEU A 152 -0.87 15.13 -13.00
N GLY A 153 0.44 15.28 -12.80
CA GLY A 153 1.45 14.33 -13.26
C GLY A 153 1.39 12.97 -12.60
N ARG A 154 2.32 12.11 -12.98
CA ARG A 154 2.42 10.75 -12.40
C ARG A 154 2.98 10.75 -10.97
N VAL A 155 3.52 11.85 -10.49
CA VAL A 155 3.98 12.05 -9.12
C VAL A 155 3.09 13.08 -8.46
N GLN A 156 2.34 12.67 -7.45
CA GLN A 156 1.34 13.50 -6.80
C GLN A 156 1.53 13.49 -5.28
N GLY A 157 1.08 14.54 -4.60
CA GLY A 157 0.97 14.56 -3.15
C GLY A 157 -0.26 13.76 -2.67
N VAL A 158 -0.14 13.12 -1.51
CA VAL A 158 -1.27 12.43 -0.89
C VAL A 158 -2.37 13.42 -0.51
N ALA A 159 -3.63 13.03 -0.72
CA ALA A 159 -4.78 13.80 -0.23
C ALA A 159 -4.75 13.89 1.30
N ALA A 160 -4.86 15.11 1.82
CA ALA A 160 -4.71 15.38 3.24
C ALA A 160 -5.64 16.49 3.72
N THR A 161 -5.96 16.46 5.02
CA THR A 161 -6.75 17.47 5.70
C THR A 161 -6.26 17.69 7.14
N LEU A 162 -6.58 18.82 7.73
CA LEU A 162 -6.42 19.09 9.17
C LEU A 162 -7.74 18.94 9.93
N ASP A 163 -8.85 18.83 9.19
CA ASP A 163 -10.19 18.71 9.75
C ASP A 163 -10.52 17.24 10.03
N HIS A 164 -10.82 16.94 11.29
CA HIS A 164 -11.14 15.59 11.76
C HIS A 164 -12.44 15.05 11.16
N ALA A 165 -13.45 15.92 10.95
CA ALA A 165 -14.73 15.51 10.39
C ALA A 165 -14.57 15.07 8.92
N THR A 166 -13.80 15.80 8.13
CA THR A 166 -13.44 15.43 6.76
C THR A 166 -12.73 14.07 6.73
N ALA A 167 -11.76 13.85 7.63
CA ALA A 167 -11.02 12.58 7.71
C ALA A 167 -11.94 11.39 8.09
N LEU A 168 -12.91 11.61 8.99
CA LEU A 168 -13.94 10.62 9.31
C LEU A 168 -14.87 10.35 8.10
N GLY A 169 -15.22 11.39 7.35
CA GLY A 169 -15.99 11.27 6.12
C GLY A 169 -15.30 10.37 5.09
N TRP A 170 -13.99 10.54 4.90
CA TRP A 170 -13.22 9.63 4.04
C TRP A 170 -13.31 8.17 4.48
N MET A 171 -13.25 7.92 5.79
CA MET A 171 -13.34 6.57 6.34
C MET A 171 -14.73 5.95 6.18
N GLY A 172 -15.79 6.78 6.17
CA GLY A 172 -17.17 6.32 5.95
C GLY A 172 -17.49 6.00 4.50
N ALA A 173 -16.83 6.68 3.56
CA ALA A 173 -17.11 6.61 2.11
C ALA A 173 -15.95 6.01 1.30
N LEU A 174 -15.11 5.16 1.90
CA LEU A 174 -13.85 4.69 1.30
C LEU A 174 -14.01 4.25 -0.15
N PRO A 175 -13.43 4.99 -1.12
CA PRO A 175 -13.30 4.56 -2.50
C PRO A 175 -12.48 3.26 -2.60
N GLU A 176 -12.67 2.54 -3.69
CA GLU A 176 -11.91 1.33 -3.99
C GLU A 176 -10.39 1.64 -4.00
N GLY A 177 -9.60 0.83 -3.26
CA GLY A 177 -8.14 1.01 -3.11
C GLY A 177 -7.70 1.97 -2.00
N MET A 178 -8.62 2.41 -1.15
CA MET A 178 -8.29 3.11 0.09
C MET A 178 -8.55 2.18 1.28
N GLU A 179 -7.63 2.14 2.25
CA GLU A 179 -7.71 1.24 3.41
C GLU A 179 -8.11 1.94 4.71
N GLY A 180 -8.12 3.26 4.72
CA GLY A 180 -8.36 4.05 5.92
C GLY A 180 -7.64 5.39 5.93
N CYS A 181 -7.11 5.78 7.09
CA CYS A 181 -6.44 7.06 7.29
C CYS A 181 -5.13 6.89 8.07
N VAL A 182 -4.14 7.73 7.76
CA VAL A 182 -2.91 7.90 8.55
C VAL A 182 -2.96 9.29 9.19
N ALA A 183 -2.94 9.31 10.52
CA ALA A 183 -2.82 10.53 11.30
C ALA A 183 -1.35 10.78 11.64
N LYS A 184 -0.84 11.95 11.33
CA LYS A 184 0.56 12.34 11.55
C LYS A 184 0.66 13.56 12.46
N ALA A 185 1.61 13.54 13.40
CA ALA A 185 1.93 14.69 14.22
C ALA A 185 2.64 15.77 13.39
N ARG A 186 2.06 16.96 13.29
CA ARG A 186 2.55 18.06 12.45
C ARG A 186 3.95 18.54 12.83
N ALA A 187 4.30 18.52 14.11
CA ALA A 187 5.63 18.88 14.60
C ALA A 187 6.60 17.69 14.69
N SER A 188 6.29 16.54 14.07
CA SER A 188 7.16 15.37 14.11
C SER A 188 8.34 15.49 13.14
N ARG A 189 9.47 14.93 13.56
CA ARG A 189 10.61 14.65 12.68
C ARG A 189 10.35 13.34 11.93
N TYR A 190 11.09 13.11 10.85
CA TYR A 190 11.11 11.80 10.22
C TYR A 190 12.13 10.91 10.94
N ASP A 191 11.68 10.16 11.93
CA ASP A 191 12.50 9.21 12.71
C ASP A 191 11.84 7.81 12.71
N PRO A 192 12.41 6.81 12.06
CA PRO A 192 11.85 5.45 12.02
C PRO A 192 11.68 4.77 13.38
N ARG A 193 12.33 5.28 14.42
CA ARG A 193 12.19 4.80 15.80
C ARG A 193 10.98 5.39 16.52
N ASP A 194 10.45 6.52 16.02
CA ASP A 194 9.27 7.15 16.57
C ASP A 194 8.01 6.37 16.19
N ARG A 195 7.43 5.70 17.17
CA ARG A 195 6.21 4.89 17.02
C ARG A 195 4.93 5.64 17.37
N ARG A 196 5.02 6.90 17.81
CA ARG A 196 3.89 7.67 18.32
C ARG A 196 3.41 8.74 17.32
N SER A 197 4.30 9.29 16.54
CA SER A 197 4.01 10.42 15.67
C SER A 197 3.19 10.06 14.43
N TRP A 198 3.21 8.80 13.99
CA TRP A 198 2.37 8.32 12.89
C TRP A 198 1.45 7.22 13.39
N GLN A 199 0.15 7.41 13.21
CA GLN A 199 -0.87 6.46 13.62
C GLN A 199 -1.76 6.12 12.44
N LYS A 200 -2.13 4.86 12.27
CA LYS A 200 -3.03 4.42 11.20
C LYS A 200 -4.31 3.84 11.77
N VAL A 201 -5.42 4.24 11.19
CA VAL A 201 -6.72 3.60 11.38
C VAL A 201 -7.10 2.94 10.06
N ARG A 202 -7.43 1.67 10.10
CA ARG A 202 -8.02 0.95 8.98
C ARG A 202 -9.53 0.87 9.20
N VAL A 203 -10.29 1.07 8.13
CA VAL A 203 -11.77 0.93 8.20
C VAL A 203 -12.19 -0.53 8.31
N ALA A 204 -11.28 -1.45 8.00
CA ALA A 204 -11.46 -2.86 8.25
C ALA A 204 -10.17 -3.47 8.78
N ASP A 205 -10.28 -4.23 9.85
CA ASP A 205 -9.22 -5.11 10.29
C ASP A 205 -9.03 -6.21 9.24
N THR A 206 -8.07 -6.04 8.36
CA THR A 206 -7.60 -7.13 7.54
C THR A 206 -6.59 -7.95 8.33
N VAL A 207 -6.69 -9.26 8.21
CA VAL A 207 -5.79 -10.23 8.83
C VAL A 207 -5.11 -11.02 7.72
N ASP A 208 -3.81 -11.18 7.82
CA ASP A 208 -3.04 -12.03 6.92
C ASP A 208 -3.08 -13.47 7.44
N LEU A 209 -3.71 -14.37 6.67
CA LEU A 209 -3.92 -15.76 7.05
C LEU A 209 -3.29 -16.72 6.03
N PRO A 210 -2.71 -17.86 6.47
CA PRO A 210 -2.24 -18.90 5.57
C PRO A 210 -3.38 -19.43 4.69
N LEU A 211 -3.16 -19.42 3.36
CA LEU A 211 -4.04 -20.07 2.40
C LEU A 211 -3.71 -21.57 2.39
N VAL A 212 -4.67 -22.42 2.74
CA VAL A 212 -4.48 -23.87 2.84
C VAL A 212 -5.28 -24.66 1.82
N GLY A 213 -6.21 -24.01 1.14
CA GLY A 213 -7.03 -24.66 0.12
C GLY A 213 -7.94 -23.71 -0.61
N VAL A 214 -8.57 -24.22 -1.66
CA VAL A 214 -9.61 -23.52 -2.43
C VAL A 214 -10.81 -24.42 -2.68
N VAL A 215 -11.98 -23.81 -2.84
CA VAL A 215 -13.21 -24.47 -3.25
C VAL A 215 -13.48 -24.17 -4.71
N GLY A 216 -13.74 -25.22 -5.50
CA GLY A 216 -13.94 -25.15 -6.94
C GLY A 216 -12.67 -25.50 -7.75
N PRO A 217 -12.71 -25.34 -9.07
CA PRO A 217 -11.56 -25.62 -9.94
C PRO A 217 -10.36 -24.70 -9.61
N ALA A 218 -9.14 -25.24 -9.64
CA ALA A 218 -7.94 -24.45 -9.38
C ALA A 218 -7.77 -23.30 -10.39
N THR A 219 -8.23 -23.48 -11.62
CA THR A 219 -8.21 -22.45 -12.67
C THR A 219 -9.27 -21.36 -12.50
N ARG A 220 -10.29 -21.61 -11.64
CA ARG A 220 -11.36 -20.65 -11.33
C ARG A 220 -11.89 -20.92 -9.92
N PRO A 221 -11.10 -20.67 -8.88
CA PRO A 221 -11.52 -20.89 -7.49
C PRO A 221 -12.70 -19.97 -7.14
N ARG A 222 -13.64 -20.51 -6.35
CA ARG A 222 -14.83 -19.78 -5.89
C ARG A 222 -14.64 -19.19 -4.51
N HIS A 223 -13.99 -19.92 -3.62
CA HIS A 223 -13.69 -19.49 -2.26
C HIS A 223 -12.29 -19.94 -1.87
N LEU A 224 -11.67 -19.22 -0.92
CA LEU A 224 -10.45 -19.64 -0.26
C LEU A 224 -10.77 -20.35 1.05
N VAL A 225 -9.94 -21.31 1.40
CA VAL A 225 -9.88 -21.90 2.73
C VAL A 225 -8.61 -21.43 3.39
N VAL A 226 -8.74 -20.69 4.48
CA VAL A 226 -7.64 -20.09 5.24
C VAL A 226 -7.59 -20.69 6.64
N ARG A 227 -6.41 -20.63 7.28
CA ARG A 227 -6.24 -21.09 8.67
C ARG A 227 -6.23 -19.88 9.60
N ARG A 228 -7.15 -19.86 10.54
CA ARG A 228 -7.24 -18.83 11.60
C ARG A 228 -7.37 -19.52 12.96
N ASP A 229 -6.48 -19.17 13.89
CA ASP A 229 -6.48 -19.71 15.27
C ASP A 229 -6.55 -21.26 15.28
N GLY A 230 -5.75 -21.89 14.42
CA GLY A 230 -5.68 -23.35 14.26
C GLY A 230 -6.86 -24.00 13.52
N ARG A 231 -7.93 -23.25 13.20
CA ARG A 231 -9.14 -23.75 12.53
C ARG A 231 -9.21 -23.30 11.08
N LEU A 232 -9.81 -24.14 10.24
CA LEU A 232 -10.11 -23.79 8.86
C LEU A 232 -11.33 -22.85 8.80
N ARG A 233 -11.26 -21.87 7.90
CA ARG A 233 -12.31 -20.90 7.64
C ARG A 233 -12.48 -20.70 6.13
N LEU A 234 -13.75 -20.61 5.70
CA LEU A 234 -14.08 -20.32 4.31
C LEU A 234 -14.26 -18.83 4.11
N THR A 235 -13.73 -18.29 3.01
CA THR A 235 -14.00 -16.88 2.64
C THR A 235 -15.40 -16.75 2.03
N SER A 236 -16.05 -15.62 2.25
CA SER A 236 -17.37 -15.29 1.69
C SER A 236 -17.44 -13.77 1.47
N PRO A 237 -18.09 -13.28 0.42
CA PRO A 237 -18.75 -14.00 -0.68
C PRO A 237 -17.77 -14.74 -1.60
N GLN A 238 -18.29 -15.29 -2.69
CA GLN A 238 -17.45 -15.88 -3.74
C GLN A 238 -16.46 -14.84 -4.30
N LEU A 239 -15.30 -15.34 -4.75
CA LEU A 239 -14.30 -14.51 -5.41
C LEU A 239 -14.89 -13.86 -6.67
N THR A 240 -14.59 -12.60 -6.87
CA THR A 240 -14.86 -11.91 -8.14
C THR A 240 -14.02 -12.51 -9.27
N GLY A 241 -14.38 -12.27 -10.52
CA GLY A 241 -13.62 -12.77 -11.67
C GLY A 241 -12.13 -12.37 -11.64
N PRO A 242 -11.77 -11.11 -11.36
CA PRO A 242 -10.37 -10.70 -11.20
C PRO A 242 -9.66 -11.39 -10.02
N GLN A 243 -10.31 -11.52 -8.87
CA GLN A 243 -9.76 -12.21 -7.71
C GLN A 243 -9.50 -13.69 -8.01
N ALA A 244 -10.47 -14.37 -8.63
CA ALA A 244 -10.34 -15.78 -9.01
C ALA A 244 -9.15 -16.01 -9.98
N ARG A 245 -8.95 -15.11 -10.94
CA ARG A 245 -7.79 -15.17 -11.85
C ARG A 245 -6.47 -14.99 -11.11
N SER A 246 -6.36 -13.95 -10.27
CA SER A 246 -5.15 -13.68 -9.48
C SER A 246 -4.78 -14.86 -8.58
N VAL A 247 -5.79 -15.49 -7.96
CA VAL A 247 -5.57 -16.69 -7.14
C VAL A 247 -5.16 -17.86 -8.02
N ALA A 248 -5.82 -18.10 -9.15
CA ALA A 248 -5.48 -19.20 -10.05
C ALA A 248 -4.04 -19.11 -10.56
N ASP A 249 -3.56 -17.91 -10.89
CA ASP A 249 -2.18 -17.67 -11.31
C ASP A 249 -1.17 -18.04 -10.20
N ALA A 250 -1.48 -17.73 -8.96
CA ALA A 250 -0.64 -18.06 -7.81
C ALA A 250 -0.69 -19.56 -7.43
N LEU A 251 -1.73 -20.27 -7.86
CA LEU A 251 -1.91 -21.70 -7.59
C LEU A 251 -1.14 -22.62 -8.56
N VAL A 252 -0.58 -22.10 -9.64
CA VAL A 252 0.17 -22.90 -10.62
C VAL A 252 1.31 -23.65 -9.93
N GLY A 253 1.32 -24.98 -10.07
CA GLY A 253 2.31 -25.87 -9.44
C GLY A 253 2.18 -26.03 -7.92
N ARG A 254 1.11 -25.49 -7.30
CA ARG A 254 0.93 -25.52 -5.83
C ARG A 254 -0.33 -26.25 -5.37
N VAL A 255 -1.08 -26.87 -6.28
CA VAL A 255 -2.32 -27.58 -5.95
C VAL A 255 -2.10 -29.05 -5.71
N GLY A 256 -2.67 -29.55 -4.62
CA GLY A 256 -2.69 -30.95 -4.23
C GLY A 256 -3.99 -31.67 -4.56
N GLY A 257 -4.26 -32.73 -3.80
CA GLY A 257 -5.50 -33.50 -3.86
C GLY A 257 -6.72 -32.72 -3.43
N THR A 258 -7.88 -33.41 -3.51
CA THR A 258 -9.13 -32.87 -2.98
C THR A 258 -9.61 -33.75 -1.83
N ARG A 259 -10.11 -33.13 -0.76
CA ARG A 259 -10.76 -33.80 0.36
C ARG A 259 -12.06 -33.12 0.73
N HIS A 260 -12.99 -33.87 1.25
CA HIS A 260 -14.17 -33.29 1.89
C HIS A 260 -13.79 -32.80 3.29
N ASP A 261 -14.26 -31.61 3.65
CA ASP A 261 -14.09 -31.05 5.00
C ASP A 261 -15.46 -30.96 5.64
N ASP A 262 -15.70 -31.80 6.63
CA ASP A 262 -17.01 -31.94 7.27
C ASP A 262 -17.40 -30.70 8.08
N ASP A 263 -16.44 -30.02 8.71
CA ASP A 263 -16.70 -28.81 9.49
C ASP A 263 -17.12 -27.62 8.60
N LEU A 264 -16.57 -27.55 7.39
CA LEU A 264 -16.89 -26.51 6.40
C LEU A 264 -18.04 -26.94 5.47
N GLY A 265 -18.37 -28.24 5.39
CA GLY A 265 -19.40 -28.79 4.51
C GLY A 265 -19.06 -28.63 3.02
N VAL A 266 -17.79 -28.60 2.64
CA VAL A 266 -17.34 -28.36 1.26
C VAL A 266 -16.17 -29.27 0.87
N THR A 267 -16.03 -29.51 -0.45
CA THR A 267 -14.84 -30.16 -0.99
C THR A 267 -13.75 -29.13 -1.19
N VAL A 268 -12.62 -29.33 -0.51
CA VAL A 268 -11.45 -28.46 -0.52
C VAL A 268 -10.38 -29.09 -1.40
N ARG A 269 -9.84 -28.33 -2.33
CA ARG A 269 -8.60 -28.63 -3.04
C ARG A 269 -7.45 -28.06 -2.24
N GLU A 270 -6.53 -28.90 -1.82
CA GLU A 270 -5.40 -28.50 -0.98
C GLU A 270 -4.42 -27.61 -1.75
N VAL A 271 -3.80 -26.69 -1.03
CA VAL A 271 -2.78 -25.76 -1.54
C VAL A 271 -1.52 -25.92 -0.70
N ALA A 272 -0.37 -26.02 -1.37
CA ALA A 272 0.92 -26.10 -0.70
C ALA A 272 1.17 -24.85 0.15
N GLU A 273 1.88 -25.01 1.25
CA GLU A 273 2.23 -23.92 2.17
C GLU A 273 3.01 -22.78 1.47
N GLY A 274 2.94 -21.59 2.06
CA GLY A 274 3.68 -20.40 1.61
C GLY A 274 2.86 -19.36 0.88
N LEU A 275 1.53 -19.56 0.71
CA LEU A 275 0.64 -18.51 0.24
C LEU A 275 -0.11 -17.89 1.42
N ILE A 276 -0.08 -16.57 1.48
CA ILE A 276 -0.81 -15.78 2.49
C ILE A 276 -1.94 -15.03 1.82
N ALA A 277 -3.14 -15.12 2.40
CA ALA A 277 -4.31 -14.37 1.99
C ALA A 277 -4.63 -13.27 3.00
N GLU A 278 -4.70 -12.04 2.54
CA GLU A 278 -5.27 -10.95 3.31
C GLU A 278 -6.80 -11.05 3.24
N VAL A 279 -7.41 -11.17 4.40
CA VAL A 279 -8.87 -11.28 4.53
C VAL A 279 -9.39 -10.22 5.49
N ARG A 280 -10.59 -9.71 5.21
CA ARG A 280 -11.30 -8.77 6.06
C ARG A 280 -12.29 -9.53 6.92
N ALA A 281 -12.21 -9.38 8.24
CA ALA A 281 -13.25 -9.84 9.14
C ALA A 281 -14.42 -8.83 9.12
N VAL A 282 -15.59 -9.26 8.64
CA VAL A 282 -16.79 -8.44 8.71
C VAL A 282 -17.51 -8.80 10.01
N SER A 283 -17.71 -7.81 10.88
CA SER A 283 -18.40 -7.99 12.16
C SER A 283 -19.85 -8.39 11.94
N GLY A 284 -20.29 -9.48 12.56
CA GLY A 284 -21.64 -10.02 12.51
C GLY A 284 -21.73 -11.32 13.33
N ARG A 285 -22.96 -11.86 13.58
CA ARG A 285 -23.16 -13.12 14.31
C ARG A 285 -22.38 -14.32 13.75
N HIS A 286 -22.00 -14.25 12.47
CA HIS A 286 -21.07 -15.17 11.82
C HIS A 286 -19.91 -14.32 11.28
N GLN A 287 -18.72 -14.45 11.87
CA GLN A 287 -17.51 -13.75 11.38
C GLN A 287 -17.23 -14.19 9.93
N VAL A 288 -17.73 -13.42 8.97
CA VAL A 288 -17.50 -13.63 7.55
C VAL A 288 -16.10 -13.11 7.21
N LEU A 289 -15.26 -13.94 6.62
CA LEU A 289 -13.96 -13.55 6.11
C LEU A 289 -14.11 -13.19 4.62
N ARG A 290 -13.99 -11.92 4.29
CA ARG A 290 -13.99 -11.47 2.89
C ARG A 290 -12.56 -11.44 2.38
N PHE A 291 -12.28 -12.14 1.30
CA PHE A 291 -10.98 -12.10 0.65
C PHE A 291 -10.69 -10.71 0.07
N THR A 292 -9.51 -10.18 0.34
CA THR A 292 -9.02 -8.90 -0.18
C THR A 292 -8.01 -9.16 -1.30
N ARG A 293 -6.91 -9.85 -0.98
CA ARG A 293 -5.83 -10.16 -1.94
C ARG A 293 -4.90 -11.25 -1.40
N LEU A 294 -4.05 -11.79 -2.27
CA LEU A 294 -2.87 -12.53 -1.84
C LEU A 294 -1.74 -11.58 -1.45
N ARG A 295 -0.88 -12.04 -0.55
CA ARG A 295 0.27 -11.28 -0.03
C ARG A 295 1.58 -11.92 -0.49
N PRO A 296 2.01 -11.69 -1.76
CA PRO A 296 3.27 -12.22 -2.27
C PRO A 296 4.51 -11.55 -1.64
N ASP A 297 4.30 -10.50 -0.86
CA ASP A 297 5.31 -9.73 -0.15
C ASP A 297 5.60 -10.27 1.27
N LEU A 298 4.89 -11.30 1.69
CA LEU A 298 5.08 -12.04 2.93
C LEU A 298 5.55 -13.46 2.64
#